data_5f136db7993e2e133930a6cf718e65d8
#
_entry.id   5f136db7993e2e133930a6cf718e65d8
#
_cell.length_a   1.000
_cell.length_b   1.000
_cell.length_c   1.000
_cell.angle_alpha   90.00
_cell.angle_beta   90.00
_cell.angle_gamma   90.00
#
_symmetry.space_group_name_H-M   'P 1'
#
loop_
_entity.id
_entity.type
_entity.pdbx_description
1 polymer ?
#
loop_
_entity_poly.entity_id
_entity_poly.type
_entity_poly.pdbx_seq_one_letter_code
_entity_poly.pdbx_strand_id
1 'polypeptide(L)'
;MKRFAVPAAWSAAIETWAVHLRAAGRSSASIETRTEHLRRFARQTGTPGPGMVSAARLVDWAGSRDWARETRRSHYASLRSFYGWAIEAGICAEDPTAALPSIKPGPAVPRPATDRAYREALAAADARGHVILRLAGEAGLRRGEIARVHRRDLLTDLTGVTLVVHGKGDRVRLVPLSPSLGREVDRALAVSDWLLPGPGDSHMTARHVGKLGSQWLPEGVTLHQLRHRFATVVNKATHDLVSVQRLLGHASVATTQRYVAVDEDTLRAAAMSAAV
;
A
#
# COMPACT_ATOMS: atom_id res chain seq x y z
N MET A 1 14.72 -24.90 5.91
CA MET A 1 13.32 -25.36 6.05
C MET A 1 12.86 -25.90 4.70
N LYS A 2 12.50 -27.20 4.61
CA LYS A 2 12.02 -27.81 3.35
C LYS A 2 10.75 -27.08 2.91
N ARG A 3 10.72 -26.54 1.69
CA ARG A 3 9.50 -26.00 1.08
C ARG A 3 8.73 -27.16 0.46
N PHE A 4 7.69 -27.60 1.11
CA PHE A 4 6.76 -28.56 0.53
C PHE A 4 5.98 -27.92 -0.63
N ALA A 5 5.56 -28.71 -1.61
CA ALA A 5 4.54 -28.26 -2.56
C ALA A 5 3.23 -27.97 -1.81
N VAL A 6 2.39 -27.10 -2.36
CA VAL A 6 1.04 -26.90 -1.81
C VAL A 6 0.23 -28.16 -2.12
N PRO A 7 -0.32 -28.85 -1.12
CA PRO A 7 -1.14 -30.05 -1.37
C PRO A 7 -2.37 -29.74 -2.22
N ALA A 8 -2.84 -30.71 -3.00
CA ALA A 8 -3.93 -30.53 -3.97
C ALA A 8 -5.22 -30.01 -3.31
N ALA A 9 -5.60 -30.57 -2.14
CA ALA A 9 -6.80 -30.10 -1.43
C ALA A 9 -6.70 -28.63 -0.97
N TRP A 10 -5.51 -28.17 -0.58
CA TRP A 10 -5.27 -26.77 -0.30
C TRP A 10 -5.38 -25.90 -1.56
N SER A 11 -4.77 -26.34 -2.67
CA SER A 11 -4.83 -25.59 -3.94
C SER A 11 -6.27 -25.41 -4.39
N ALA A 12 -7.06 -26.47 -4.42
CA ALA A 12 -8.48 -26.43 -4.79
C ALA A 12 -9.29 -25.47 -3.88
N ALA A 13 -9.12 -25.59 -2.56
CA ALA A 13 -9.84 -24.73 -1.61
C ALA A 13 -9.45 -23.25 -1.76
N ILE A 14 -8.15 -22.95 -1.94
CA ILE A 14 -7.67 -21.57 -2.15
C ILE A 14 -8.19 -20.98 -3.46
N GLU A 15 -8.27 -21.75 -4.53
CA GLU A 15 -8.79 -21.31 -5.81
C GLU A 15 -10.30 -21.00 -5.73
N THR A 16 -11.07 -21.88 -5.10
CA THR A 16 -12.51 -21.66 -4.86
C THR A 16 -12.74 -20.43 -3.99
N TRP A 17 -11.95 -20.26 -2.92
CA TRP A 17 -12.01 -19.07 -2.08
C TRP A 17 -11.62 -17.80 -2.83
N ALA A 18 -10.66 -17.85 -3.75
CA ALA A 18 -10.30 -16.71 -4.58
C ALA A 18 -11.47 -16.29 -5.50
N VAL A 19 -12.29 -17.25 -5.99
CA VAL A 19 -13.52 -16.96 -6.74
C VAL A 19 -14.53 -16.25 -5.83
N HIS A 20 -14.77 -16.77 -4.62
CA HIS A 20 -15.64 -16.14 -3.63
C HIS A 20 -15.20 -14.70 -3.29
N LEU A 21 -13.90 -14.47 -3.09
CA LEU A 21 -13.38 -13.13 -2.83
C LEU A 21 -13.59 -12.16 -4.01
N ARG A 22 -13.50 -12.65 -5.25
CA ARG A 22 -13.82 -11.85 -6.45
C ARG A 22 -15.30 -11.49 -6.50
N ALA A 23 -16.18 -12.46 -6.25
CA ALA A 23 -17.62 -12.22 -6.18
C ALA A 23 -18.00 -11.21 -5.06
N ALA A 24 -17.24 -11.22 -3.97
CA ALA A 24 -17.38 -10.22 -2.88
C ALA A 24 -16.70 -8.86 -3.20
N GLY A 25 -16.30 -8.59 -4.45
CA GLY A 25 -15.73 -7.31 -4.88
C GLY A 25 -14.34 -7.01 -4.31
N ARG A 26 -13.57 -8.02 -3.86
CA ARG A 26 -12.21 -7.78 -3.35
C ARG A 26 -11.24 -7.51 -4.49
N SER A 27 -10.34 -6.54 -4.30
CA SER A 27 -9.35 -6.21 -5.31
C SER A 27 -8.38 -7.37 -5.56
N SER A 28 -7.90 -7.52 -6.81
CA SER A 28 -6.92 -8.55 -7.22
C SER A 28 -5.69 -8.59 -6.32
N ALA A 29 -5.13 -7.44 -5.94
CA ALA A 29 -3.99 -7.36 -5.03
C ALA A 29 -4.30 -7.91 -3.62
N SER A 30 -5.53 -7.69 -3.12
CA SER A 30 -5.96 -8.25 -1.83
C SER A 30 -6.13 -9.77 -1.91
N ILE A 31 -6.67 -10.25 -3.02
CA ILE A 31 -6.85 -11.69 -3.28
C ILE A 31 -5.47 -12.38 -3.36
N GLU A 32 -4.54 -11.82 -4.16
CA GLU A 32 -3.18 -12.33 -4.30
C GLU A 32 -2.47 -12.42 -2.94
N THR A 33 -2.51 -11.34 -2.15
CA THR A 33 -1.90 -11.32 -0.81
C THR A 33 -2.50 -12.40 0.10
N ARG A 34 -3.82 -12.49 0.15
CA ARG A 34 -4.52 -13.43 1.02
C ARG A 34 -4.28 -14.88 0.61
N THR A 35 -4.37 -15.19 -0.68
CA THR A 35 -4.11 -16.55 -1.20
C THR A 35 -2.65 -16.96 -1.01
N GLU A 36 -1.68 -16.04 -1.15
CA GLU A 36 -0.28 -16.36 -0.87
C GLU A 36 -0.03 -16.61 0.63
N HIS A 37 -0.73 -15.93 1.54
CA HIS A 37 -0.67 -16.27 2.96
C HIS A 37 -1.11 -17.71 3.23
N LEU A 38 -2.20 -18.16 2.60
CA LEU A 38 -2.70 -19.54 2.74
C LEU A 38 -1.74 -20.55 2.09
N ARG A 39 -1.24 -20.28 0.88
CA ARG A 39 -0.24 -21.14 0.22
C ARG A 39 1.01 -21.27 1.07
N ARG A 40 1.49 -20.20 1.67
CA ARG A 40 2.63 -20.20 2.58
C ARG A 40 2.34 -21.06 3.81
N PHE A 41 1.18 -20.90 4.43
CA PHE A 41 0.75 -21.70 5.56
C PHE A 41 0.72 -23.20 5.20
N ALA A 42 0.06 -23.58 4.11
CA ALA A 42 -0.03 -24.95 3.63
C ALA A 42 1.35 -25.59 3.38
N ARG A 43 2.25 -24.86 2.67
CA ARG A 43 3.62 -25.30 2.42
C ARG A 43 4.45 -25.50 3.69
N GLN A 44 4.20 -24.73 4.72
CA GLN A 44 5.01 -24.74 5.95
C GLN A 44 4.51 -25.73 6.98
N THR A 45 3.21 -26.00 7.01
CA THR A 45 2.62 -26.96 7.93
C THR A 45 2.62 -28.39 7.38
N GLY A 46 2.61 -28.54 6.04
CA GLY A 46 2.54 -29.84 5.37
C GLY A 46 1.24 -30.58 5.63
N THR A 47 0.18 -29.88 6.10
CA THR A 47 -1.13 -30.51 6.32
C THR A 47 -1.77 -30.87 4.98
N PRO A 48 -2.38 -32.06 4.83
CA PRO A 48 -2.93 -32.52 3.54
C PRO A 48 -4.05 -31.62 3.00
N GLY A 49 -4.84 -31.02 3.88
CA GLY A 49 -5.95 -30.12 3.51
C GLY A 49 -6.39 -29.21 4.65
N PRO A 50 -7.24 -28.22 4.36
CA PRO A 50 -7.69 -27.24 5.36
C PRO A 50 -8.42 -27.89 6.55
N GLY A 51 -9.30 -28.88 6.31
CA GLY A 51 -10.07 -29.54 7.35
C GLY A 51 -9.25 -30.41 8.31
N MET A 52 -7.96 -30.61 8.02
CA MET A 52 -7.05 -31.40 8.87
C MET A 52 -6.14 -30.52 9.76
N VAL A 53 -6.38 -29.23 9.80
CA VAL A 53 -5.62 -28.29 10.64
C VAL A 53 -6.25 -28.21 12.02
N SER A 54 -5.55 -28.69 13.03
CA SER A 54 -5.98 -28.50 14.43
C SER A 54 -5.60 -27.09 14.93
N ALA A 55 -6.34 -26.62 15.94
CA ALA A 55 -6.03 -25.37 16.64
C ALA A 55 -4.60 -25.35 17.19
N ALA A 56 -4.16 -26.46 17.80
CA ALA A 56 -2.79 -26.59 18.32
C ALA A 56 -1.75 -26.43 17.20
N ARG A 57 -1.92 -27.11 16.07
CA ARG A 57 -1.01 -26.99 14.91
C ARG A 57 -0.90 -25.58 14.38
N LEU A 58 -2.04 -24.85 14.34
CA LEU A 58 -2.08 -23.47 13.89
C LEU A 58 -1.36 -22.53 14.87
N VAL A 59 -1.57 -22.70 16.17
CA VAL A 59 -0.91 -21.93 17.23
C VAL A 59 0.60 -22.18 17.23
N ASP A 60 1.04 -23.43 17.14
CA ASP A 60 2.48 -23.79 17.06
C ASP A 60 3.15 -23.14 15.84
N TRP A 61 2.50 -23.26 14.67
CA TRP A 61 3.00 -22.61 13.47
C TRP A 61 3.09 -21.09 13.62
N ALA A 62 2.07 -20.45 14.17
CA ALA A 62 2.03 -19.00 14.37
C ALA A 62 3.07 -18.54 15.42
N GLY A 63 3.25 -19.32 16.49
CA GLY A 63 4.22 -19.07 17.56
C GLY A 63 5.67 -19.20 17.10
N SER A 64 5.94 -20.12 16.17
CA SER A 64 7.29 -20.33 15.60
C SER A 64 7.73 -19.23 14.61
N ARG A 65 6.92 -18.14 14.43
CA ARG A 65 7.21 -17.07 13.48
C ARG A 65 7.66 -15.80 14.19
N ASP A 66 8.83 -15.33 13.82
CA ASP A 66 9.29 -13.99 14.18
C ASP A 66 8.75 -12.98 13.16
N TRP A 67 7.50 -12.57 13.37
CA TRP A 67 6.82 -11.60 12.54
C TRP A 67 6.67 -10.26 13.24
N ALA A 68 6.94 -9.18 12.51
CA ALA A 68 6.47 -7.87 12.92
C ALA A 68 4.94 -7.89 13.15
N ARG A 69 4.47 -7.08 14.10
CA ARG A 69 3.06 -7.03 14.54
C ARG A 69 2.06 -6.96 13.36
N GLU A 70 2.28 -6.07 12.39
CA GLU A 70 1.36 -5.89 11.26
C GLU A 70 1.39 -7.07 10.28
N THR A 71 2.55 -7.71 10.09
CA THR A 71 2.67 -8.93 9.30
C THR A 71 1.86 -10.04 9.95
N ARG A 72 2.00 -10.23 11.26
CA ARG A 72 1.24 -11.21 12.05
C ARG A 72 -0.26 -10.95 11.93
N ARG A 73 -0.69 -9.70 12.11
CA ARG A 73 -2.09 -9.28 11.99
C ARG A 73 -2.65 -9.58 10.60
N SER A 74 -1.88 -9.31 9.54
CA SER A 74 -2.28 -9.56 8.15
C SER A 74 -2.46 -11.06 7.86
N HIS A 75 -1.52 -11.91 8.33
CA HIS A 75 -1.64 -13.36 8.20
C HIS A 75 -2.87 -13.90 8.94
N TYR A 76 -3.09 -13.47 10.20
CA TYR A 76 -4.25 -13.91 10.98
C TYR A 76 -5.57 -13.48 10.35
N ALA A 77 -5.65 -12.26 9.80
CA ALA A 77 -6.82 -11.80 9.09
C ALA A 77 -7.11 -12.63 7.83
N SER A 78 -6.08 -13.09 7.12
CA SER A 78 -6.25 -13.96 5.95
C SER A 78 -6.75 -15.35 6.36
N LEU A 79 -6.15 -15.94 7.40
CA LEU A 79 -6.55 -17.25 7.92
C LEU A 79 -7.99 -17.23 8.45
N ARG A 80 -8.36 -16.25 9.29
CA ARG A 80 -9.73 -16.12 9.79
C ARG A 80 -10.75 -15.94 8.66
N SER A 81 -10.43 -15.12 7.67
CA SER A 81 -11.31 -14.92 6.53
C SER A 81 -11.47 -16.18 5.67
N PHE A 82 -10.43 -16.99 5.57
CA PHE A 82 -10.48 -18.28 4.85
C PHE A 82 -11.28 -19.31 5.63
N TYR A 83 -11.00 -19.51 6.92
CA TYR A 83 -11.65 -20.54 7.70
C TYR A 83 -13.14 -20.21 7.95
N GLY A 84 -13.51 -18.93 8.13
CA GLY A 84 -14.90 -18.53 8.16
C GLY A 84 -15.66 -18.95 6.90
N TRP A 85 -15.09 -18.67 5.72
CA TRP A 85 -15.64 -19.13 4.45
C TRP A 85 -15.62 -20.67 4.30
N ALA A 86 -14.55 -21.33 4.72
CA ALA A 86 -14.40 -22.78 4.57
C ALA A 86 -15.41 -23.57 5.39
N ILE A 87 -15.85 -23.06 6.53
CA ILE A 87 -16.94 -23.60 7.31
C ILE A 87 -18.27 -23.45 6.57
N GLU A 88 -18.58 -22.23 6.10
CA GLU A 88 -19.78 -21.94 5.33
C GLU A 88 -19.86 -22.81 4.06
N ALA A 89 -18.71 -23.11 3.45
CA ALA A 89 -18.59 -23.95 2.26
C ALA A 89 -18.57 -25.47 2.57
N GLY A 90 -18.65 -25.88 3.84
CA GLY A 90 -18.61 -27.29 4.26
C GLY A 90 -17.25 -27.99 4.09
N ILE A 91 -16.16 -27.21 3.92
CA ILE A 91 -14.79 -27.74 3.75
C ILE A 91 -14.16 -28.08 5.12
N CYS A 92 -14.52 -27.36 6.15
CA CYS A 92 -14.05 -27.54 7.52
C CYS A 92 -15.25 -27.62 8.47
N ALA A 93 -15.17 -28.50 9.47
CA ALA A 93 -16.20 -28.62 10.51
C ALA A 93 -16.02 -27.55 11.62
N GLU A 94 -14.78 -27.15 11.89
CA GLU A 94 -14.42 -26.24 12.98
C GLU A 94 -13.48 -25.13 12.51
N ASP A 95 -13.49 -24.00 13.22
CA ASP A 95 -12.57 -22.88 12.97
C ASP A 95 -11.31 -22.99 13.87
N PRO A 96 -10.18 -23.48 13.35
CA PRO A 96 -8.95 -23.56 14.14
C PRO A 96 -8.40 -22.16 14.48
N THR A 97 -8.84 -21.09 13.79
CA THR A 97 -8.34 -19.72 14.00
C THR A 97 -8.95 -19.06 15.24
N ALA A 98 -9.99 -19.66 15.84
CA ALA A 98 -10.54 -19.22 17.11
C ALA A 98 -9.50 -19.20 18.24
N ALA A 99 -8.52 -20.13 18.16
CA ALA A 99 -7.41 -20.21 19.12
C ALA A 99 -6.33 -19.12 18.92
N LEU A 100 -6.32 -18.38 17.79
CA LEU A 100 -5.34 -17.32 17.57
C LEU A 100 -5.71 -16.08 18.38
N PRO A 101 -4.73 -15.46 19.08
CA PRO A 101 -4.99 -14.22 19.81
C PRO A 101 -5.35 -13.06 18.86
N SER A 102 -6.15 -12.11 19.36
CA SER A 102 -6.40 -10.87 18.64
C SER A 102 -5.16 -9.98 18.70
N ILE A 103 -4.72 -9.50 17.54
CA ILE A 103 -3.58 -8.59 17.43
C ILE A 103 -4.11 -7.17 17.20
N LYS A 104 -4.00 -6.33 18.22
CA LYS A 104 -4.34 -4.91 18.10
C LYS A 104 -3.36 -4.23 17.11
N PRO A 105 -3.84 -3.30 16.26
CA PRO A 105 -2.94 -2.51 15.44
C PRO A 105 -1.95 -1.75 16.31
N GLY A 106 -0.71 -1.63 15.85
CA GLY A 106 0.27 -0.76 16.50
C GLY A 106 -0.10 0.72 16.35
N PRO A 107 0.48 1.60 17.18
CA PRO A 107 0.36 3.03 16.97
C PRO A 107 0.88 3.37 15.58
N ALA A 108 0.11 4.18 14.84
CA ALA A 108 0.54 4.66 13.55
C ALA A 108 1.49 5.86 13.78
N VAL A 109 2.78 5.60 13.74
CA VAL A 109 3.80 6.66 13.81
C VAL A 109 4.12 7.09 12.40
N PRO A 110 3.94 8.39 12.04
CA PRO A 110 4.39 8.91 10.77
C PRO A 110 5.90 8.72 10.62
N ARG A 111 6.33 8.26 9.46
CA ARG A 111 7.75 8.10 9.12
C ARG A 111 8.03 8.79 7.78
N PRO A 112 8.05 10.14 7.75
CA PRO A 112 8.38 10.85 6.52
C PRO A 112 9.85 10.62 6.15
N ALA A 113 10.13 10.49 4.86
CA ALA A 113 11.49 10.59 4.37
C ALA A 113 12.04 11.99 4.66
N THR A 114 13.33 12.09 4.98
CA THR A 114 13.97 13.39 5.18
C THR A 114 14.14 14.14 3.86
N ASP A 115 14.18 15.46 3.90
CA ASP A 115 14.44 16.30 2.72
C ASP A 115 15.81 15.99 2.10
N ARG A 116 16.79 15.62 2.93
CA ARG A 116 18.10 15.20 2.49
C ARG A 116 18.01 13.91 1.65
N ALA A 117 17.39 12.88 2.19
CA ALA A 117 17.23 11.59 1.48
C ALA A 117 16.45 11.77 0.16
N TYR A 118 15.44 12.64 0.15
CA TYR A 118 14.68 12.94 -1.07
C TYR A 118 15.54 13.64 -2.12
N ARG A 119 16.30 14.68 -1.76
CA ARG A 119 17.19 15.40 -2.69
C ARG A 119 18.31 14.52 -3.23
N GLU A 120 18.94 13.71 -2.38
CA GLU A 120 19.96 12.75 -2.80
C GLU A 120 19.40 11.74 -3.82
N ALA A 121 18.20 11.22 -3.56
CA ALA A 121 17.54 10.30 -4.47
C ALA A 121 17.20 10.94 -5.83
N LEU A 122 16.72 12.19 -5.85
CA LEU A 122 16.45 12.91 -7.09
C LEU A 122 17.72 13.17 -7.89
N ALA A 123 18.83 13.55 -7.23
CA ALA A 123 20.09 13.82 -7.89
C ALA A 123 20.73 12.57 -8.53
N ALA A 124 20.46 11.38 -7.95
CA ALA A 124 20.98 10.11 -8.45
C ALA A 124 20.09 9.45 -9.51
N ALA A 125 18.80 9.81 -9.56
CA ALA A 125 17.81 9.11 -10.35
C ALA A 125 17.94 9.38 -11.86
N ASP A 126 17.70 8.35 -12.67
CA ASP A 126 17.44 8.50 -14.09
C ASP A 126 16.09 9.20 -14.33
N ALA A 127 15.78 9.55 -15.58
CA ALA A 127 14.53 10.26 -15.91
C ALA A 127 13.27 9.53 -15.43
N ARG A 128 13.26 8.20 -15.48
CA ARG A 128 12.12 7.38 -15.02
C ARG A 128 12.03 7.34 -13.50
N GLY A 129 13.14 7.15 -12.83
CA GLY A 129 13.22 7.20 -11.36
C GLY A 129 12.84 8.57 -10.84
N HIS A 130 13.31 9.63 -11.49
CA HIS A 130 13.05 11.02 -11.12
C HIS A 130 11.55 11.33 -11.09
N VAL A 131 10.81 11.03 -12.17
CA VAL A 131 9.36 11.25 -12.21
C VAL A 131 8.60 10.40 -11.17
N ILE A 132 9.02 9.15 -10.93
CA ILE A 132 8.43 8.30 -9.88
C ILE A 132 8.61 8.93 -8.49
N LEU A 133 9.82 9.37 -8.17
CA LEU A 133 10.15 9.99 -6.89
C LEU A 133 9.38 11.28 -6.67
N ARG A 134 9.28 12.13 -7.71
CA ARG A 134 8.55 13.39 -7.65
C ARG A 134 7.04 13.18 -7.48
N LEU A 135 6.43 12.27 -8.21
CA LEU A 135 5.02 11.95 -8.05
C LEU A 135 4.70 11.43 -6.63
N ALA A 136 5.61 10.68 -6.01
CA ALA A 136 5.46 10.25 -4.63
C ALA A 136 5.70 11.39 -3.62
N GLY A 137 6.75 12.20 -3.82
CA GLY A 137 7.25 13.19 -2.85
C GLY A 137 6.66 14.60 -3.00
N GLU A 138 6.14 14.96 -4.18
CA GLU A 138 5.58 16.28 -4.48
C GLU A 138 4.08 16.26 -4.82
N ALA A 139 3.54 15.12 -5.28
CA ALA A 139 2.12 14.94 -5.56
C ALA A 139 1.45 13.90 -4.63
N GLY A 140 2.21 13.26 -3.76
CA GLY A 140 1.71 12.33 -2.75
C GLY A 140 1.07 11.07 -3.30
N LEU A 141 1.43 10.61 -4.50
CA LEU A 141 0.86 9.42 -5.10
C LEU A 141 1.36 8.13 -4.45
N ARG A 142 0.46 7.13 -4.38
CA ARG A 142 0.86 5.76 -4.03
C ARG A 142 1.51 5.08 -5.22
N ARG A 143 2.42 4.12 -4.99
CA ARG A 143 3.07 3.34 -6.08
C ARG A 143 2.09 2.74 -7.09
N GLY A 144 0.90 2.31 -6.64
CA GLY A 144 -0.13 1.77 -7.52
C GLY A 144 -0.90 2.85 -8.29
N GLU A 145 -0.94 4.07 -7.80
CA GLU A 145 -1.48 5.23 -8.50
C GLU A 145 -0.47 5.71 -9.55
N ILE A 146 0.82 5.81 -9.19
CA ILE A 146 1.91 6.13 -10.13
C ILE A 146 1.95 5.15 -11.31
N ALA A 147 1.80 3.85 -11.02
CA ALA A 147 1.79 2.81 -12.05
C ALA A 147 0.70 3.02 -13.10
N ARG A 148 -0.44 3.58 -12.71
CA ARG A 148 -1.63 3.74 -13.55
C ARG A 148 -1.82 5.13 -14.15
N VAL A 149 -0.84 6.01 -14.04
CA VAL A 149 -0.90 7.33 -14.70
C VAL A 149 -0.93 7.15 -16.21
N HIS A 150 -1.97 7.67 -16.83
CA HIS A 150 -2.21 7.59 -18.28
C HIS A 150 -2.37 9.00 -18.86
N ARG A 151 -2.07 9.20 -20.15
CA ARG A 151 -2.17 10.47 -20.84
C ARG A 151 -3.53 11.17 -20.64
N ARG A 152 -4.63 10.42 -20.71
CA ARG A 152 -6.00 10.95 -20.49
C ARG A 152 -6.24 11.51 -19.08
N ASP A 153 -5.37 11.19 -18.13
CA ASP A 153 -5.48 11.64 -16.74
C ASP A 153 -4.80 12.99 -16.52
N LEU A 154 -4.04 13.50 -17.49
CA LEU A 154 -3.36 14.79 -17.42
C LEU A 154 -4.24 15.87 -18.03
N LEU A 155 -4.74 16.77 -17.18
CA LEU A 155 -5.57 17.91 -17.58
C LEU A 155 -4.70 19.16 -17.54
N THR A 156 -4.81 19.99 -18.60
CA THR A 156 -4.13 21.30 -18.66
C THR A 156 -5.17 22.37 -18.91
N ASP A 157 -5.18 23.40 -18.09
CA ASP A 157 -6.04 24.57 -18.21
C ASP A 157 -5.28 25.85 -17.89
N LEU A 158 -5.99 26.99 -17.79
CA LEU A 158 -5.40 28.30 -17.47
C LEU A 158 -4.78 28.37 -16.07
N THR A 159 -5.14 27.46 -15.16
CA THR A 159 -4.63 27.41 -13.78
C THR A 159 -3.38 26.54 -13.67
N GLY A 160 -3.09 25.72 -14.67
CA GLY A 160 -1.93 24.85 -14.75
C GLY A 160 -2.25 23.39 -15.09
N VAL A 161 -1.39 22.51 -14.63
CA VAL A 161 -1.50 21.06 -14.89
C VAL A 161 -2.06 20.34 -13.67
N THR A 162 -3.10 19.55 -13.89
CA THR A 162 -3.77 18.76 -12.85
C THR A 162 -3.81 17.28 -13.27
N LEU A 163 -3.44 16.38 -12.37
CA LEU A 163 -3.49 14.95 -12.58
C LEU A 163 -4.75 14.36 -11.95
N VAL A 164 -5.53 13.63 -12.74
CA VAL A 164 -6.65 12.80 -12.29
C VAL A 164 -6.09 11.51 -11.71
N VAL A 165 -6.25 11.26 -10.43
CA VAL A 165 -5.68 10.10 -9.76
C VAL A 165 -6.75 9.10 -9.37
N HIS A 166 -6.67 7.89 -9.93
CA HIS A 166 -7.57 6.78 -9.66
C HIS A 166 -7.10 5.98 -8.43
N GLY A 167 -7.82 6.12 -7.33
CA GLY A 167 -7.54 5.48 -6.05
C GLY A 167 -8.15 4.08 -5.91
N LYS A 168 -8.15 3.57 -4.67
CA LYS A 168 -8.79 2.29 -4.34
C LYS A 168 -10.31 2.48 -4.22
N GLY A 169 -11.09 1.54 -4.81
CA GLY A 169 -12.56 1.56 -4.77
C GLY A 169 -13.15 2.67 -5.65
N ASP A 170 -12.59 2.84 -6.84
CA ASP A 170 -13.00 3.78 -7.90
C ASP A 170 -13.09 5.26 -7.46
N ARG A 171 -12.41 5.58 -6.37
CA ARG A 171 -12.33 6.97 -5.92
C ARG A 171 -11.37 7.74 -6.81
N VAL A 172 -11.86 8.86 -7.33
CA VAL A 172 -11.07 9.79 -8.13
C VAL A 172 -10.77 11.04 -7.32
N ARG A 173 -9.56 11.58 -7.49
CA ARG A 173 -9.19 12.89 -6.96
C ARG A 173 -8.34 13.66 -7.95
N LEU A 174 -8.42 14.96 -7.86
CA LEU A 174 -7.59 15.89 -8.63
C LEU A 174 -6.37 16.27 -7.80
N VAL A 175 -5.19 16.21 -8.41
CA VAL A 175 -3.92 16.61 -7.78
C VAL A 175 -3.25 17.63 -8.67
N PRO A 176 -3.25 18.91 -8.30
CA PRO A 176 -2.49 19.94 -9.00
C PRO A 176 -1.00 19.63 -8.96
N LEU A 177 -0.34 19.76 -10.10
CA LEU A 177 1.11 19.54 -10.22
C LEU A 177 1.82 20.89 -10.30
N SER A 178 3.04 20.95 -9.74
CA SER A 178 3.90 22.12 -9.98
C SER A 178 4.21 22.23 -11.48
N PRO A 179 4.44 23.43 -12.03
CA PRO A 179 4.72 23.60 -13.45
C PRO A 179 5.89 22.75 -13.95
N SER A 180 6.91 22.54 -13.11
CA SER A 180 8.07 21.70 -13.44
C SER A 180 7.72 20.21 -13.49
N LEU A 181 6.93 19.71 -12.53
CA LEU A 181 6.48 18.32 -12.50
C LEU A 181 5.48 18.05 -13.62
N GLY A 182 4.55 18.98 -13.89
CA GLY A 182 3.61 18.87 -15.00
C GLY A 182 4.32 18.69 -16.34
N ARG A 183 5.32 19.53 -16.64
CA ARG A 183 6.15 19.39 -17.86
C ARG A 183 6.92 18.08 -17.91
N GLU A 184 7.38 17.58 -16.80
CA GLU A 184 8.12 16.30 -16.75
C GLU A 184 7.19 15.12 -17.04
N VAL A 185 5.99 15.11 -16.44
CA VAL A 185 4.96 14.09 -16.68
C VAL A 185 4.49 14.15 -18.14
N ASP A 186 4.23 15.32 -18.68
CA ASP A 186 3.83 15.51 -20.07
C ASP A 186 4.87 14.98 -21.06
N ARG A 187 6.16 15.32 -20.85
CA ARG A 187 7.25 14.77 -21.68
C ARG A 187 7.36 13.26 -21.60
N ALA A 188 7.19 12.68 -20.41
CA ALA A 188 7.23 11.23 -20.25
C ALA A 188 6.05 10.56 -20.97
N LEU A 189 4.88 11.17 -20.96
CA LEU A 189 3.68 10.71 -21.68
C LEU A 189 3.75 10.96 -23.18
N ALA A 190 4.65 11.81 -23.69
CA ALA A 190 4.81 12.01 -25.13
C ALA A 190 5.27 10.75 -25.88
N VAL A 191 5.90 9.80 -25.17
CA VAL A 191 6.45 8.56 -25.76
C VAL A 191 5.45 7.40 -25.70
N SER A 192 4.53 7.41 -24.73
CA SER A 192 3.55 6.34 -24.51
C SER A 192 2.30 6.91 -23.83
N ASP A 193 1.15 6.27 -24.01
CA ASP A 193 -0.06 6.63 -23.29
C ASP A 193 0.02 6.33 -21.79
N TRP A 194 0.84 5.37 -21.39
CA TRP A 194 1.16 5.09 -20.00
C TRP A 194 2.46 5.79 -19.59
N LEU A 195 2.45 6.48 -18.45
CA LEU A 195 3.67 7.09 -17.88
C LEU A 195 4.78 6.05 -17.68
N LEU A 196 4.39 4.86 -17.26
CA LEU A 196 5.28 3.72 -17.03
C LEU A 196 4.71 2.51 -17.78
N PRO A 197 5.05 2.36 -19.09
CA PRO A 197 4.54 1.28 -19.90
C PRO A 197 4.99 -0.08 -19.37
N GLY A 198 4.10 -1.05 -19.44
CA GLY A 198 4.32 -2.45 -19.13
C GLY A 198 4.32 -3.32 -20.39
N PRO A 199 4.26 -4.65 -20.24
CA PRO A 199 4.13 -5.56 -21.38
C PRO A 199 2.78 -5.38 -22.09
N GLY A 200 2.80 -5.46 -23.42
CA GLY A 200 1.62 -5.23 -24.25
C GLY A 200 1.12 -3.78 -24.10
N ASP A 201 -0.18 -3.59 -24.27
CA ASP A 201 -0.83 -2.29 -24.15
C ASP A 201 -1.30 -2.04 -22.69
N SER A 202 -0.38 -2.18 -21.73
CA SER A 202 -0.68 -2.02 -20.32
C SER A 202 0.37 -1.19 -19.58
N HIS A 203 0.11 -0.90 -18.32
CA HIS A 203 1.03 -0.20 -17.43
C HIS A 203 1.91 -1.16 -16.62
N MET A 204 3.04 -0.66 -16.13
CA MET A 204 3.92 -1.36 -15.20
C MET A 204 3.18 -1.75 -13.92
N THR A 205 3.53 -2.89 -13.32
CA THR A 205 2.92 -3.30 -12.04
C THR A 205 3.35 -2.38 -10.89
N ALA A 206 2.46 -2.17 -9.92
CA ALA A 206 2.77 -1.41 -8.71
C ALA A 206 4.00 -1.95 -7.94
N ARG A 207 4.22 -3.27 -7.99
CA ARG A 207 5.40 -3.92 -7.39
C ARG A 207 6.68 -3.48 -8.09
N HIS A 208 6.67 -3.43 -9.41
CA HIS A 208 7.83 -3.02 -10.21
C HIS A 208 8.13 -1.53 -10.02
N VAL A 209 7.11 -0.66 -10.02
CA VAL A 209 7.25 0.77 -9.68
C VAL A 209 7.89 0.94 -8.30
N GLY A 210 7.43 0.17 -7.31
CA GLY A 210 8.03 0.17 -5.98
C GLY A 210 9.51 -0.23 -5.99
N LYS A 211 9.87 -1.27 -6.76
CA LYS A 211 11.27 -1.71 -6.91
C LYS A 211 12.13 -0.64 -7.58
N LEU A 212 11.66 -0.05 -8.69
CA LEU A 212 12.38 1.02 -9.38
C LEU A 212 12.59 2.24 -8.48
N GLY A 213 11.53 2.74 -7.83
CA GLY A 213 11.66 3.89 -6.94
C GLY A 213 12.60 3.63 -5.74
N SER A 214 12.67 2.39 -5.25
CA SER A 214 13.58 2.04 -4.15
C SER A 214 15.05 1.94 -4.56
N GLN A 215 15.37 1.86 -5.85
CA GLN A 215 16.76 1.82 -6.33
C GLN A 215 17.53 3.10 -6.00
N TRP A 216 16.85 4.23 -5.95
CA TRP A 216 17.42 5.55 -5.75
C TRP A 216 17.29 6.04 -4.30
N LEU A 217 16.49 5.34 -3.48
CA LEU A 217 16.27 5.72 -2.09
C LEU A 217 17.29 5.04 -1.17
N PRO A 218 17.74 5.73 -0.11
CA PRO A 218 18.57 5.12 0.92
C PRO A 218 17.92 3.87 1.52
N GLU A 219 18.72 2.99 2.09
CA GLU A 219 18.24 1.78 2.75
C GLU A 219 17.17 2.12 3.80
N GLY A 220 16.09 1.34 3.82
CA GLY A 220 14.95 1.53 4.72
C GLY A 220 13.99 2.66 4.32
N VAL A 221 14.30 3.47 3.31
CA VAL A 221 13.40 4.49 2.78
C VAL A 221 12.57 3.94 1.62
N THR A 222 11.30 4.29 1.56
CA THR A 222 10.35 3.80 0.55
C THR A 222 9.54 4.93 -0.08
N LEU A 223 8.93 4.67 -1.25
CA LEU A 223 7.99 5.61 -1.87
C LEU A 223 6.83 6.01 -0.94
N HIS A 224 6.46 5.12 -0.01
CA HIS A 224 5.42 5.43 0.97
C HIS A 224 5.86 6.50 1.96
N GLN A 225 7.14 6.49 2.35
CA GLN A 225 7.71 7.53 3.22
C GLN A 225 7.89 8.87 2.48
N LEU A 226 8.07 8.87 1.15
CA LEU A 226 8.01 10.11 0.35
C LEU A 226 6.59 10.71 0.37
N ARG A 227 5.57 9.85 0.27
CA ARG A 227 4.17 10.31 0.42
C ARG A 227 3.89 10.84 1.84
N HIS A 228 4.49 10.27 2.90
CA HIS A 228 4.44 10.84 4.26
C HIS A 228 5.12 12.20 4.31
N ARG A 229 6.29 12.35 3.65
CA ARG A 229 6.97 13.63 3.50
C ARG A 229 6.06 14.66 2.84
N PHE A 230 5.43 14.34 1.70
CA PHE A 230 4.45 15.22 1.05
C PHE A 230 3.38 15.70 2.02
N ALA A 231 2.73 14.78 2.74
CA ALA A 231 1.71 15.12 3.71
C ALA A 231 2.20 16.07 4.80
N THR A 232 3.41 15.82 5.32
CA THR A 232 4.03 16.66 6.36
C THR A 232 4.37 18.05 5.82
N VAL A 233 4.96 18.13 4.62
CA VAL A 233 5.32 19.41 4.00
C VAL A 233 4.07 20.26 3.71
N VAL A 234 3.03 19.65 3.11
CA VAL A 234 1.77 20.38 2.84
C VAL A 234 1.12 20.84 4.14
N ASN A 235 1.06 20.00 5.17
CA ASN A 235 0.48 20.38 6.45
C ASN A 235 1.27 21.53 7.13
N LYS A 236 2.61 21.48 7.08
CA LYS A 236 3.45 22.57 7.61
C LYS A 236 3.20 23.92 6.90
N ALA A 237 2.98 23.85 5.58
CA ALA A 237 2.75 25.04 4.77
C ALA A 237 1.33 25.63 4.92
N THR A 238 0.33 24.77 5.11
CA THR A 238 -1.09 25.20 5.07
C THR A 238 -1.79 25.15 6.41
N HIS A 239 -1.28 24.38 7.37
CA HIS A 239 -1.95 24.04 8.64
C HIS A 239 -3.37 23.48 8.45
N ASP A 240 -3.67 22.91 7.25
CA ASP A 240 -4.97 22.41 6.87
C ASP A 240 -4.96 20.91 6.57
N LEU A 241 -5.35 20.13 7.56
CA LEU A 241 -5.48 18.66 7.43
C LEU A 241 -6.54 18.23 6.43
N VAL A 242 -7.55 19.07 6.15
CA VAL A 242 -8.62 18.75 5.18
C VAL A 242 -8.05 18.80 3.76
N SER A 243 -7.27 19.82 3.44
CA SER A 243 -6.55 19.91 2.17
C SER A 243 -5.57 18.74 2.00
N VAL A 244 -4.79 18.39 3.02
CA VAL A 244 -3.92 17.22 3.00
C VAL A 244 -4.73 15.92 2.75
N GLN A 245 -5.87 15.78 3.42
CA GLN A 245 -6.76 14.63 3.25
C GLN A 245 -7.26 14.50 1.81
N ARG A 246 -7.73 15.62 1.22
CA ARG A 246 -8.22 15.67 -0.17
C ARG A 246 -7.13 15.30 -1.16
N LEU A 247 -5.96 15.91 -1.07
CA LEU A 247 -4.81 15.64 -1.93
C LEU A 247 -4.34 14.19 -1.84
N LEU A 248 -4.36 13.60 -0.64
CA LEU A 248 -4.00 12.20 -0.44
C LEU A 248 -5.13 11.22 -0.79
N GLY A 249 -6.38 11.66 -0.88
CA GLY A 249 -7.54 10.78 -1.10
C GLY A 249 -7.76 9.81 0.07
N HIS A 250 -7.68 10.31 1.31
CA HIS A 250 -8.01 9.53 2.49
C HIS A 250 -9.50 9.60 2.79
N ALA A 251 -10.09 8.44 3.14
CA ALA A 251 -11.52 8.35 3.47
C ALA A 251 -11.88 9.07 4.78
N SER A 252 -10.90 9.29 5.66
CA SER A 252 -11.12 9.99 6.94
C SER A 252 -9.87 10.77 7.36
N VAL A 253 -10.08 11.84 8.15
CA VAL A 253 -9.03 12.66 8.76
C VAL A 253 -8.14 11.81 9.68
N ALA A 254 -8.70 10.85 10.41
CA ALA A 254 -7.93 9.93 11.25
C ALA A 254 -6.87 9.13 10.45
N THR A 255 -7.14 8.85 9.17
CA THR A 255 -6.14 8.27 8.28
C THR A 255 -5.05 9.28 7.92
N THR A 256 -5.41 10.54 7.73
CA THR A 256 -4.46 11.61 7.38
C THR A 256 -3.52 11.93 8.54
N GLN A 257 -4.01 11.95 9.77
CA GLN A 257 -3.20 12.16 10.98
C GLN A 257 -2.05 11.15 11.10
N ARG A 258 -2.19 9.94 10.56
CA ARG A 258 -1.13 8.93 10.50
C ARG A 258 0.03 9.27 9.57
N TYR A 259 -0.15 10.25 8.70
CA TYR A 259 0.83 10.66 7.68
C TYR A 259 1.49 12.00 7.99
N VAL A 260 0.96 12.74 8.95
CA VAL A 260 1.47 14.05 9.34
C VAL A 260 2.25 13.94 10.64
N ALA A 261 3.54 14.23 10.58
CA ALA A 261 4.34 14.45 11.77
C ALA A 261 4.11 15.89 12.24
N VAL A 262 3.66 16.06 13.47
CA VAL A 262 3.60 17.36 14.15
C VAL A 262 4.91 17.50 14.90
N ASP A 263 5.67 18.58 14.64
CA ASP A 263 6.90 18.85 15.36
C ASP A 263 6.62 19.61 16.70
N GLU A 264 7.57 19.52 17.61
CA GLU A 264 7.45 20.15 18.93
C GLU A 264 7.37 21.67 18.85
N ASP A 265 8.02 22.30 17.85
CA ASP A 265 7.98 23.74 17.66
C ASP A 265 6.58 24.21 17.28
N THR A 266 5.89 23.48 16.42
CA THR A 266 4.48 23.75 16.06
C THR A 266 3.56 23.63 17.28
N LEU A 267 3.75 22.60 18.12
CA LEU A 267 2.98 22.43 19.35
C LEU A 267 3.26 23.56 20.35
N ARG A 268 4.52 23.95 20.48
CA ARG A 268 4.93 25.05 21.35
C ARG A 268 4.34 26.37 20.90
N ALA A 269 4.42 26.69 19.60
CA ALA A 269 3.84 27.91 19.04
C ALA A 269 2.31 27.96 19.25
N ALA A 270 1.62 26.83 19.03
CA ALA A 270 0.19 26.73 19.29
C ALA A 270 -0.16 26.93 20.77
N ALA A 271 0.63 26.36 21.69
CA ALA A 271 0.44 26.56 23.13
C ALA A 271 0.68 28.03 23.53
N MET A 272 1.72 28.67 22.99
CA MET A 272 2.02 30.09 23.24
C MET A 272 0.95 31.04 22.70
N SER A 273 0.28 30.71 21.62
CA SER A 273 -0.81 31.53 21.07
C SER A 273 -2.06 31.60 21.95
N ALA A 274 -2.19 30.69 22.91
CA ALA A 274 -3.25 30.71 23.92
C ALA A 274 -2.89 31.50 25.18
N ALA A 275 -1.64 31.96 25.30
CA ALA A 275 -1.23 32.80 26.44
C ALA A 275 -1.73 34.23 26.21
N VAL A 276 -2.43 34.78 27.19
CA VAL A 276 -2.95 36.17 27.19
C VAL A 276 -1.87 37.12 27.72
#